data_375021025d76edfd546e8f0bd21c52ab
#
_entry.id   375021025d76edfd546e8f0bd21c52ab
#
_cell.length_a   1.000
_cell.length_b   1.000
_cell.length_c   1.000
_cell.angle_alpha   90.00
_cell.angle_beta   90.00
_cell.angle_gamma   90.00
#
_symmetry.space_group_name_H-M   'P 1'
#
loop_
_entity.id
_entity.type
_entity.pdbx_description
1 polymer ?
#
loop_
_entity_poly.entity_id
_entity_poly.type
_entity_poly.pdbx_seq_one_letter_code
_entity_poly.pdbx_strand_id
1 'polypeptide(L)'
;VVVIDYQPSTDTVHCASSTVNSLEVHHAGTGCSTEIYVLAYVKNKDCVRTCTRVHHDVGGGQSKQVIKYVLADEGQGAFLGELKILPDAQKVSAEQTNRNLLLSEKATMRAQPQLEIYADDVKASHGATTGQLDESALFYMQQRGIDPQTARRMLVVAFMQDIILQISDEKIREQLLQSIDGVIEE
;
A
#
# COMPACT_ATOMS: atom_id res chain seq x y z
N VAL A 1 0.93 -11.48 9.12
CA VAL A 1 2.13 -11.85 8.36
C VAL A 1 1.70 -12.17 6.95
N VAL A 2 2.10 -11.36 6.00
CA VAL A 2 1.77 -11.59 4.59
C VAL A 2 2.76 -12.58 4.03
N VAL A 3 2.29 -13.73 3.56
CA VAL A 3 3.05 -14.65 2.72
C VAL A 3 2.80 -14.22 1.27
N ILE A 4 3.84 -13.80 0.57
CA ILE A 4 3.77 -13.41 -0.84
C ILE A 4 3.98 -14.67 -1.67
N ASP A 5 2.95 -15.10 -2.41
CA ASP A 5 3.06 -16.16 -3.39
C ASP A 5 3.28 -15.53 -4.77
N TYR A 6 4.37 -15.88 -5.42
CA TYR A 6 4.79 -15.36 -6.73
C TYR A 6 4.16 -16.17 -7.84
N GLN A 7 3.29 -15.57 -8.64
CA GLN A 7 2.80 -16.14 -9.89
C GLN A 7 3.11 -15.16 -11.05
N PRO A 8 3.94 -15.53 -12.02
CA PRO A 8 4.17 -14.67 -13.18
C PRO A 8 2.91 -14.59 -14.05
N SER A 9 2.37 -13.40 -14.26
CA SER A 9 1.26 -13.18 -15.18
C SER A 9 1.78 -12.82 -16.58
N THR A 10 1.09 -13.34 -17.62
CA THR A 10 1.43 -13.18 -19.03
C THR A 10 0.84 -11.92 -19.69
N ASP A 11 0.44 -10.92 -18.91
CA ASP A 11 -0.06 -9.68 -19.48
C ASP A 11 1.10 -8.85 -20.04
N THR A 12 1.02 -8.54 -21.32
CA THR A 12 2.00 -7.78 -22.11
C THR A 12 2.08 -6.31 -21.67
N VAL A 13 2.74 -6.08 -20.55
CA VAL A 13 3.25 -4.76 -20.19
C VAL A 13 4.76 -4.83 -20.38
N HIS A 14 5.34 -3.89 -21.11
CA HIS A 14 6.80 -3.82 -21.33
C HIS A 14 7.51 -3.39 -20.04
N CYS A 15 7.60 -4.30 -19.07
CA CYS A 15 8.33 -4.11 -17.82
C CYS A 15 9.66 -4.84 -17.89
N ALA A 16 10.70 -4.29 -17.26
CA ALA A 16 11.99 -4.96 -17.11
C ALA A 16 11.87 -6.16 -16.14
N SER A 17 11.05 -5.99 -15.09
CA SER A 17 10.66 -7.02 -14.12
C SER A 17 9.20 -6.83 -13.73
N SER A 18 8.46 -7.91 -13.54
CA SER A 18 7.05 -7.85 -13.11
C SER A 18 6.81 -8.72 -11.89
N THR A 19 6.30 -8.11 -10.83
CA THR A 19 5.91 -8.80 -9.59
C THR A 19 4.40 -8.68 -9.38
N VAL A 20 3.74 -9.80 -9.16
CA VAL A 20 2.31 -9.85 -8.83
C VAL A 20 2.13 -10.45 -7.44
N ASN A 21 1.54 -9.68 -6.54
CA ASN A 21 1.16 -10.12 -5.20
C ASN A 21 -0.37 -10.28 -5.16
N SER A 22 -0.86 -11.42 -4.72
CA SER A 22 -2.29 -11.66 -4.52
C SER A 22 -2.57 -12.22 -3.14
N LEU A 23 -3.51 -11.61 -2.43
CA LEU A 23 -3.95 -12.05 -1.11
C LEU A 23 -5.48 -12.05 -1.07
N GLU A 24 -6.04 -13.17 -0.63
CA GLU A 24 -7.47 -13.30 -0.39
C GLU A 24 -7.71 -13.76 1.06
N VAL A 25 -8.62 -13.08 1.75
CA VAL A 25 -8.95 -13.32 3.16
C VAL A 25 -10.46 -13.45 3.29
N HIS A 26 -10.92 -14.52 3.93
CA HIS A 26 -12.31 -14.74 4.28
C HIS A 26 -12.51 -14.72 5.80
N HIS A 27 -13.33 -13.79 6.27
CA HIS A 27 -13.80 -13.75 7.66
C HIS A 27 -15.01 -14.66 7.81
N ALA A 28 -14.75 -15.96 7.93
CA ALA A 28 -15.78 -17.00 8.03
C ALA A 28 -16.32 -17.21 9.45
N GLY A 29 -15.78 -16.50 10.45
CA GLY A 29 -16.22 -16.53 11.85
C GLY A 29 -16.50 -15.14 12.41
N THR A 30 -17.24 -15.08 13.51
CA THR A 30 -17.53 -13.81 14.19
C THR A 30 -16.30 -13.23 14.87
N GLY A 31 -16.14 -11.90 14.84
CA GLY A 31 -15.07 -11.20 15.53
C GLY A 31 -13.66 -11.40 14.93
N CYS A 32 -13.56 -11.87 13.69
CA CYS A 32 -12.27 -11.95 12.98
C CYS A 32 -11.66 -10.56 12.81
N SER A 33 -10.32 -10.49 12.95
CA SER A 33 -9.58 -9.26 12.71
C SER A 33 -8.42 -9.51 11.73
N THR A 34 -8.28 -8.63 10.75
CA THR A 34 -7.20 -8.69 9.73
C THR A 34 -6.59 -7.32 9.51
N GLU A 35 -5.28 -7.26 9.54
CA GLU A 35 -4.52 -6.09 9.14
C GLU A 35 -3.58 -6.46 7.97
N ILE A 36 -3.67 -5.72 6.87
CA ILE A 36 -2.85 -5.91 5.67
C ILE A 36 -2.04 -4.64 5.45
N TYR A 37 -0.73 -4.77 5.47
CA TYR A 37 0.22 -3.70 5.19
C TYR A 37 1.06 -4.05 3.97
N VAL A 38 1.00 -3.20 2.95
CA VAL A 38 1.79 -3.36 1.72
C VAL A 38 2.60 -2.09 1.49
N LEU A 39 3.92 -2.26 1.36
CA LEU A 39 4.83 -1.20 0.94
C LEU A 39 5.61 -1.68 -0.27
N ALA A 40 5.52 -0.95 -1.37
CA ALA A 40 6.25 -1.23 -2.60
C ALA A 40 7.10 -0.01 -3.01
N TYR A 41 8.39 -0.24 -3.22
CA TYR A 41 9.29 0.72 -3.88
C TYR A 41 9.62 0.19 -5.27
N VAL A 42 9.25 0.93 -6.30
CA VAL A 42 9.33 0.50 -7.71
C VAL A 42 10.18 1.51 -8.47
N LYS A 43 11.27 1.06 -9.08
CA LYS A 43 12.20 1.91 -9.84
C LYS A 43 12.46 1.35 -11.23
N ASN A 44 13.30 2.03 -12.01
CA ASN A 44 13.65 1.65 -13.37
C ASN A 44 12.41 1.49 -14.27
N LYS A 45 12.25 0.34 -14.90
CA LYS A 45 11.07 -0.06 -15.70
C LYS A 45 10.35 -1.25 -15.09
N ASP A 46 10.44 -1.39 -13.78
CA ASP A 46 9.80 -2.49 -13.08
C ASP A 46 8.31 -2.24 -12.88
N CYS A 47 7.56 -3.32 -12.80
CA CYS A 47 6.13 -3.30 -12.55
C CYS A 47 5.80 -4.09 -11.29
N VAL A 48 5.02 -3.50 -10.39
CA VAL A 48 4.49 -4.19 -9.22
C VAL A 48 2.98 -4.08 -9.21
N ARG A 49 2.29 -5.22 -9.18
CA ARG A 49 0.84 -5.31 -9.02
C ARG A 49 0.51 -5.95 -7.70
N THR A 50 -0.40 -5.36 -6.95
CA THR A 50 -0.96 -5.94 -5.72
C THR A 50 -2.46 -6.08 -5.86
N CYS A 51 -2.97 -7.29 -5.59
CA CYS A 51 -4.38 -7.59 -5.54
C CYS A 51 -4.73 -8.05 -4.13
N THR A 52 -5.67 -7.37 -3.46
CA THR A 52 -6.18 -7.80 -2.16
C THR A 52 -7.68 -8.01 -2.26
N ARG A 53 -8.17 -9.13 -1.71
CA ARG A 53 -9.60 -9.40 -1.52
C ARG A 53 -9.86 -9.70 -0.06
N VAL A 54 -10.74 -8.96 0.56
CA VAL A 54 -11.17 -9.22 1.94
C VAL A 54 -12.68 -9.36 1.95
N HIS A 55 -13.15 -10.56 2.30
CA HIS A 55 -14.55 -10.88 2.36
C HIS A 55 -14.97 -11.07 3.81
N HIS A 56 -15.98 -10.31 4.22
CA HIS A 56 -16.67 -10.49 5.49
C HIS A 56 -17.94 -11.32 5.25
N ASP A 57 -17.84 -12.61 5.55
CA ASP A 57 -18.96 -13.55 5.37
C ASP A 57 -19.88 -13.56 6.59
N VAL A 58 -19.34 -13.20 7.77
CA VAL A 58 -20.02 -13.19 9.07
C VAL A 58 -19.77 -11.86 9.79
N GLY A 59 -20.72 -11.44 10.63
CA GLY A 59 -20.70 -10.16 11.31
C GLY A 59 -19.66 -10.00 12.43
N GLY A 60 -19.46 -8.74 12.87
CA GLY A 60 -18.56 -8.36 13.97
C GLY A 60 -17.07 -8.36 13.59
N GLY A 61 -16.73 -8.56 12.32
CA GLY A 61 -15.35 -8.59 11.85
C GLY A 61 -14.72 -7.20 11.72
N GLN A 62 -13.39 -7.15 11.77
CA GLN A 62 -12.61 -5.93 11.55
C GLN A 62 -11.54 -6.19 10.48
N SER A 63 -11.42 -5.28 9.51
CA SER A 63 -10.33 -5.32 8.55
C SER A 63 -9.73 -3.94 8.30
N LYS A 64 -8.40 -3.89 8.24
CA LYS A 64 -7.66 -2.70 7.90
C LYS A 64 -6.64 -3.04 6.82
N GLN A 65 -6.69 -2.30 5.72
CA GLN A 65 -5.75 -2.44 4.63
C GLN A 65 -5.03 -1.10 4.40
N VAL A 66 -3.71 -1.09 4.52
CA VAL A 66 -2.89 0.08 4.23
C VAL A 66 -1.88 -0.29 3.15
N ILE A 67 -2.03 0.31 2.00
CA ILE A 67 -1.21 0.04 0.82
C ILE A 67 -0.48 1.32 0.42
N LYS A 68 0.86 1.26 0.33
CA LYS A 68 1.68 2.37 -0.12
C LYS A 68 2.60 1.97 -1.25
N TYR A 69 2.69 2.84 -2.26
CA TYR A 69 3.64 2.75 -3.35
C TYR A 69 4.52 3.98 -3.39
N VAL A 70 5.81 3.77 -3.59
CA VAL A 70 6.77 4.80 -4.00
C VAL A 70 7.30 4.40 -5.37
N LEU A 71 7.11 5.26 -6.36
CA LEU A 71 7.41 4.95 -7.76
C LEU A 71 8.41 5.96 -8.30
N ALA A 72 9.57 5.47 -8.71
CA ALA A 72 10.65 6.26 -9.30
C ALA A 72 10.87 5.91 -10.78
N ASP A 73 11.60 6.72 -11.50
CA ASP A 73 11.98 6.55 -12.91
C ASP A 73 10.77 6.30 -13.83
N GLU A 74 10.72 5.13 -14.48
CA GLU A 74 9.61 4.64 -15.31
C GLU A 74 8.83 3.51 -14.60
N GLY A 75 8.95 3.41 -13.26
CA GLY A 75 8.30 2.39 -12.45
C GLY A 75 6.78 2.43 -12.55
N GLN A 76 6.16 1.25 -12.60
CA GLN A 76 4.72 1.10 -12.78
C GLN A 76 4.12 0.35 -11.59
N GLY A 77 3.11 0.95 -10.98
CA GLY A 77 2.34 0.35 -9.88
C GLY A 77 0.90 0.07 -10.27
N ALA A 78 0.36 -1.04 -9.80
CA ALA A 78 -1.07 -1.31 -9.91
C ALA A 78 -1.60 -1.89 -8.60
N PHE A 79 -2.68 -1.32 -8.09
CA PHE A 79 -3.40 -1.83 -6.92
C PHE A 79 -4.86 -2.11 -7.29
N LEU A 80 -5.29 -3.35 -7.04
CA LEU A 80 -6.69 -3.76 -7.11
C LEU A 80 -7.08 -4.26 -5.72
N GLY A 81 -7.98 -3.52 -5.06
CA GLY A 81 -8.44 -3.86 -3.71
C GLY A 81 -9.93 -4.09 -3.69
N GLU A 82 -10.36 -5.31 -3.37
CA GLU A 82 -11.76 -5.65 -3.18
C GLU A 82 -12.05 -5.82 -1.69
N LEU A 83 -13.09 -5.13 -1.22
CA LEU A 83 -13.64 -5.31 0.12
C LEU A 83 -15.12 -5.65 -0.04
N LYS A 84 -15.51 -6.85 0.38
CA LYS A 84 -16.87 -7.36 0.25
C LYS A 84 -17.48 -7.69 1.60
N ILE A 85 -18.68 -7.19 1.84
CA ILE A 85 -19.44 -7.43 3.08
C ILE A 85 -20.78 -8.06 2.69
N LEU A 86 -20.99 -9.32 3.09
CA LEU A 86 -22.21 -10.06 2.77
C LEU A 86 -23.41 -9.58 3.61
N PRO A 87 -24.67 -9.89 3.22
CA PRO A 87 -25.87 -9.37 3.89
C PRO A 87 -25.94 -9.67 5.38
N ASP A 88 -25.49 -10.86 5.81
CA ASP A 88 -25.51 -11.28 7.21
C ASP A 88 -24.31 -10.78 8.02
N ALA A 89 -23.35 -10.15 7.38
CA ALA A 89 -22.13 -9.65 8.02
C ALA A 89 -22.34 -8.25 8.65
N GLN A 90 -23.28 -8.17 9.61
CA GLN A 90 -23.58 -6.93 10.33
C GLN A 90 -22.46 -6.55 11.34
N LYS A 91 -22.37 -5.27 11.70
CA LYS A 91 -21.38 -4.72 12.66
C LYS A 91 -19.93 -4.93 12.25
N VAL A 92 -19.67 -4.98 10.95
CA VAL A 92 -18.31 -4.99 10.40
C VAL A 92 -17.74 -3.59 10.41
N SER A 93 -16.44 -3.49 10.73
CA SER A 93 -15.63 -2.27 10.56
C SER A 93 -14.49 -2.56 9.58
N ALA A 94 -14.51 -1.91 8.42
CA ALA A 94 -13.55 -2.18 7.36
C ALA A 94 -12.99 -0.90 6.76
N GLU A 95 -11.67 -0.82 6.65
CA GLU A 95 -10.96 0.33 6.10
C GLU A 95 -9.93 -0.12 5.06
N GLN A 96 -9.93 0.53 3.89
CA GLN A 96 -8.93 0.33 2.86
C GLN A 96 -8.32 1.68 2.44
N THR A 97 -7.04 1.86 2.67
CA THR A 97 -6.31 3.08 2.30
C THR A 97 -5.17 2.74 1.33
N ASN A 98 -5.14 3.42 0.19
CA ASN A 98 -4.03 3.36 -0.76
C ASN A 98 -3.43 4.76 -0.94
N ARG A 99 -2.12 4.88 -0.70
CA ARG A 99 -1.38 6.14 -0.87
C ARG A 99 -0.16 5.90 -1.76
N ASN A 100 -0.01 6.69 -2.79
CA ASN A 100 1.02 6.51 -3.79
C ASN A 100 1.82 7.80 -3.97
N LEU A 101 3.15 7.67 -3.96
CA LEU A 101 4.08 8.77 -4.14
C LEU A 101 4.84 8.56 -5.45
N LEU A 102 4.68 9.49 -6.38
CA LEU A 102 5.41 9.52 -7.66
C LEU A 102 6.62 10.43 -7.52
N LEU A 103 7.81 9.88 -7.72
CA LEU A 103 9.08 10.61 -7.67
C LEU A 103 9.55 11.08 -9.05
N SER A 104 8.87 10.65 -10.12
CA SER A 104 9.18 10.96 -11.52
C SER A 104 7.88 11.20 -12.31
N GLU A 105 7.94 12.04 -13.33
CA GLU A 105 6.84 12.28 -14.27
C GLU A 105 6.52 11.05 -15.16
N LYS A 106 7.47 10.13 -15.30
CA LYS A 106 7.29 8.90 -16.08
C LYS A 106 6.76 7.74 -15.26
N ALA A 107 6.81 7.84 -13.94
CA ALA A 107 6.24 6.84 -13.05
C ALA A 107 4.71 6.84 -13.15
N THR A 108 4.11 5.66 -13.14
CA THR A 108 2.66 5.52 -13.29
C THR A 108 2.05 4.66 -12.20
N MET A 109 0.87 5.05 -11.71
CA MET A 109 0.10 4.28 -10.74
C MET A 109 -1.34 4.11 -11.20
N ARG A 110 -1.83 2.87 -11.14
CA ARG A 110 -3.24 2.54 -11.35
C ARG A 110 -3.82 1.97 -10.05
N ALA A 111 -4.67 2.72 -9.38
CA ALA A 111 -5.35 2.31 -8.16
C ALA A 111 -6.84 2.10 -8.42
N GLN A 112 -7.34 0.91 -8.07
CA GLN A 112 -8.74 0.52 -8.26
C GLN A 112 -9.27 -0.13 -6.96
N PRO A 113 -9.56 0.66 -5.92
CA PRO A 113 -10.27 0.13 -4.75
C PRO A 113 -11.74 -0.11 -5.12
N GLN A 114 -12.28 -1.26 -4.71
CA GLN A 114 -13.67 -1.67 -4.90
C GLN A 114 -14.30 -1.98 -3.54
N LEU A 115 -15.55 -1.56 -3.38
CA LEU A 115 -16.30 -1.74 -2.15
C LEU A 115 -17.69 -2.28 -2.50
N GLU A 116 -17.98 -3.50 -2.06
CA GLU A 116 -19.29 -4.17 -2.22
C GLU A 116 -19.92 -4.40 -0.85
N ILE A 117 -20.92 -3.62 -0.52
CA ILE A 117 -21.59 -3.68 0.79
C ILE A 117 -23.03 -4.12 0.58
N TYR A 118 -23.38 -5.24 1.20
CA TYR A 118 -24.73 -5.81 1.17
C TYR A 118 -25.39 -5.84 2.56
N ALA A 119 -24.71 -5.34 3.61
CA ALA A 119 -25.21 -5.22 4.98
C ALA A 119 -25.46 -3.75 5.34
N ASP A 120 -26.42 -3.47 6.22
CA ASP A 120 -26.88 -2.12 6.55
C ASP A 120 -26.13 -1.51 7.75
N ASP A 121 -25.84 -2.31 8.79
CA ASP A 121 -25.18 -1.85 10.02
C ASP A 121 -23.68 -2.13 9.97
N VAL A 122 -22.95 -1.36 9.17
CA VAL A 122 -21.50 -1.51 8.99
C VAL A 122 -20.81 -0.15 8.90
N LYS A 123 -19.52 -0.14 9.20
CA LYS A 123 -18.61 0.99 8.95
C LYS A 123 -17.58 0.55 7.92
N ALA A 124 -17.69 1.05 6.70
CA ALA A 124 -16.76 0.71 5.65
C ALA A 124 -16.32 1.96 4.89
N SER A 125 -15.03 2.03 4.62
CA SER A 125 -14.45 3.13 3.86
C SER A 125 -13.31 2.66 2.97
N HIS A 126 -13.14 3.32 1.85
CA HIS A 126 -11.94 3.20 1.05
C HIS A 126 -11.45 4.58 0.59
N GLY A 127 -10.15 4.69 0.34
CA GLY A 127 -9.55 5.88 -0.22
C GLY A 127 -8.30 5.56 -1.02
N ALA A 128 -8.11 6.27 -2.14
CA ALA A 128 -6.90 6.19 -2.93
C ALA A 128 -6.39 7.60 -3.24
N THR A 129 -5.11 7.82 -3.02
CA THR A 129 -4.43 9.07 -3.35
C THR A 129 -3.14 8.79 -4.11
N THR A 130 -2.88 9.61 -5.13
CA THR A 130 -1.62 9.59 -5.86
C THR A 130 -1.13 11.03 -5.98
N GLY A 131 0.10 11.27 -5.57
CA GLY A 131 0.68 12.62 -5.58
C GLY A 131 2.20 12.58 -5.73
N GLN A 132 2.79 13.75 -5.69
CA GLN A 132 4.23 13.98 -5.70
C GLN A 132 4.70 14.45 -4.33
N LEU A 133 6.01 14.63 -4.14
CA LEU A 133 6.54 15.25 -2.93
C LEU A 133 6.00 16.66 -2.77
N ASP A 134 5.74 17.05 -1.52
CA ASP A 134 5.32 18.40 -1.19
C ASP A 134 6.47 19.39 -1.41
N GLU A 135 6.34 20.21 -2.45
CA GLU A 135 7.33 21.24 -2.80
C GLU A 135 7.50 22.29 -1.68
N SER A 136 6.44 22.56 -0.91
CA SER A 136 6.51 23.49 0.23
C SER A 136 7.36 22.90 1.35
N ALA A 137 7.23 21.62 1.62
CA ALA A 137 8.04 20.90 2.60
C ALA A 137 9.51 20.85 2.15
N LEU A 138 9.78 20.54 0.87
CA LEU A 138 11.13 20.58 0.30
C LEU A 138 11.76 21.98 0.43
N PHE A 139 11.04 23.01 0.03
CA PHE A 139 11.51 24.38 0.15
C PHE A 139 11.84 24.76 1.60
N TYR A 140 10.96 24.43 2.55
CA TYR A 140 11.18 24.68 3.96
C TYR A 140 12.46 24.04 4.50
N MET A 141 12.70 22.76 4.11
CA MET A 141 13.89 22.03 4.53
C MET A 141 15.17 22.66 3.96
N GLN A 142 15.13 23.09 2.68
CA GLN A 142 16.25 23.77 2.03
C GLN A 142 16.56 25.12 2.68
N GLN A 143 15.56 25.90 3.11
CA GLN A 143 15.74 27.14 3.87
C GLN A 143 16.43 26.92 5.23
N ARG A 144 16.38 25.69 5.77
CA ARG A 144 17.08 25.27 6.98
C ARG A 144 18.47 24.70 6.72
N GLY A 145 18.98 24.78 5.48
CA GLY A 145 20.30 24.34 5.11
C GLY A 145 20.44 22.85 4.79
N ILE A 146 19.31 22.13 4.65
CA ILE A 146 19.32 20.73 4.19
C ILE A 146 19.44 20.76 2.67
N ASP A 147 20.39 20.03 2.12
CA ASP A 147 20.57 19.96 0.68
C ASP A 147 19.35 19.29 0.00
N PRO A 148 19.05 19.61 -1.28
CA PRO A 148 17.83 19.15 -1.95
C PRO A 148 17.71 17.62 -2.03
N GLN A 149 18.81 16.90 -2.22
CA GLN A 149 18.79 15.45 -2.34
C GLN A 149 18.46 14.80 -0.99
N THR A 150 19.12 15.25 0.08
CA THR A 150 18.83 14.83 1.44
C THR A 150 17.38 15.14 1.84
N ALA A 151 16.87 16.33 1.52
CA ALA A 151 15.49 16.71 1.82
C ALA A 151 14.47 15.77 1.13
N ARG A 152 14.68 15.48 -0.16
CA ARG A 152 13.84 14.51 -0.89
C ARG A 152 13.88 13.13 -0.25
N ARG A 153 15.07 12.62 0.03
CA ARG A 153 15.26 11.32 0.70
C ARG A 153 14.51 11.27 2.04
N MET A 154 14.66 12.29 2.89
CA MET A 154 14.00 12.35 4.19
C MET A 154 12.46 12.27 4.05
N LEU A 155 11.87 12.97 3.08
CA LEU A 155 10.42 12.92 2.85
C LEU A 155 9.95 11.55 2.33
N VAL A 156 10.74 10.91 1.45
CA VAL A 156 10.44 9.54 0.97
C VAL A 156 10.52 8.54 2.12
N VAL A 157 11.58 8.59 2.93
CA VAL A 157 11.74 7.74 4.12
C VAL A 157 10.58 7.94 5.08
N ALA A 158 10.21 9.17 5.38
CA ALA A 158 9.08 9.47 6.28
C ALA A 158 7.75 8.90 5.74
N PHE A 159 7.51 9.01 4.43
CA PHE A 159 6.33 8.42 3.79
C PHE A 159 6.31 6.89 3.93
N MET A 160 7.47 6.22 3.78
CA MET A 160 7.58 4.77 3.92
C MET A 160 7.49 4.32 5.38
N GLN A 161 8.14 5.02 6.30
CA GLN A 161 8.15 4.68 7.73
C GLN A 161 6.76 4.72 8.37
N ASP A 162 5.89 5.61 7.93
CA ASP A 162 4.53 5.75 8.46
C ASP A 162 3.72 4.44 8.40
N ILE A 163 3.90 3.60 7.38
CA ILE A 163 3.25 2.28 7.33
C ILE A 163 3.97 1.26 8.20
N ILE A 164 5.30 1.29 8.25
CA ILE A 164 6.09 0.31 9.02
C ILE A 164 5.85 0.48 10.52
N LEU A 165 5.73 1.73 10.99
CA LEU A 165 5.45 2.03 12.40
C LEU A 165 4.09 1.52 12.90
N GLN A 166 3.18 1.16 11.98
CA GLN A 166 1.89 0.54 12.33
C GLN A 166 1.99 -0.96 12.59
N ILE A 167 3.12 -1.60 12.25
CA ILE A 167 3.33 -3.05 12.45
C ILE A 167 3.57 -3.31 13.94
N SER A 168 2.75 -4.17 14.53
CA SER A 168 2.79 -4.49 15.96
C SER A 168 4.03 -5.28 16.37
N ASP A 169 4.53 -6.16 15.47
CA ASP A 169 5.72 -6.98 15.73
C ASP A 169 6.98 -6.10 15.65
N GLU A 170 7.63 -5.91 16.80
CA GLU A 170 8.82 -5.05 16.93
C GLU A 170 10.00 -5.55 16.11
N LYS A 171 10.23 -6.86 16.07
CA LYS A 171 11.34 -7.47 15.34
C LYS A 171 11.19 -7.27 13.82
N ILE A 172 9.98 -7.49 13.30
CA ILE A 172 9.66 -7.25 11.88
C ILE A 172 9.81 -5.77 11.58
N ARG A 173 9.28 -4.90 12.43
CA ARG A 173 9.36 -3.45 12.28
C ARG A 173 10.80 -2.95 12.19
N GLU A 174 11.68 -3.40 13.10
CA GLU A 174 13.09 -3.02 13.09
C GLU A 174 13.82 -3.49 11.82
N GLN A 175 13.58 -4.72 11.39
CA GLN A 175 14.17 -5.26 10.17
C GLN A 175 13.75 -4.44 8.93
N LEU A 176 12.49 -4.04 8.84
CA LEU A 176 11.98 -3.23 7.74
C LEU A 176 12.55 -1.81 7.77
N LEU A 177 12.67 -1.19 8.93
CA LEU A 177 13.27 0.13 9.07
C LEU A 177 14.72 0.15 8.60
N GLN A 178 15.52 -0.87 8.96
CA GLN A 178 16.89 -1.01 8.46
C GLN A 178 16.96 -1.21 6.94
N SER A 179 15.98 -1.92 6.37
CA SER A 179 15.94 -2.18 4.93
C SER A 179 15.63 -0.93 4.09
N ILE A 180 14.84 0.01 4.61
CA ILE A 180 14.48 1.24 3.87
C ILE A 180 15.71 2.09 3.55
N ASP A 181 16.62 2.25 4.49
CA ASP A 181 17.79 3.11 4.31
C ASP A 181 18.66 2.64 3.15
N GLY A 182 18.83 1.31 2.98
CA GLY A 182 19.56 0.72 1.87
C GLY A 182 18.87 0.83 0.51
N VAL A 183 17.52 0.79 0.49
CA VAL A 183 16.74 0.81 -0.76
C VAL A 183 16.77 2.17 -1.46
N ILE A 184 16.93 3.27 -0.71
CA ILE A 184 16.89 4.64 -1.23
C ILE A 184 18.30 5.16 -1.58
N GLU A 185 19.36 4.46 -1.16
CA GLU A 185 20.76 4.83 -1.46
C GLU A 185 21.23 4.38 -2.85
N GLU A 186 20.57 3.42 -3.48
CA GLU A 186 20.85 2.92 -4.84
C GLU A 186 20.06 3.68 -5.91
#